data_07ed7b0a4b8c251c0272114651d363dc
#
_entry.id   07ed7b0a4b8c251c0272114651d363dc
#
_cell.length_a   1.000
_cell.length_b   1.000
_cell.length_c   1.000
_cell.angle_alpha   90.00
_cell.angle_beta   90.00
_cell.angle_gamma   90.00
#
_symmetry.space_group_name_H-M   'P 1'
#
loop_
_entity.id
_entity.type
_entity.pdbx_description
1 polymer ?
#
loop_
_entity_poly.entity_id
_entity_poly.type
_entity_poly.pdbx_seq_one_letter_code
_entity_poly.pdbx_strand_id
1 'polypeptide(L)'
;MRQVIEKMEHHGYNAIPLIDRNGKYAGTLTDGDLLWKLKNTPNLNFKNTENVKVNEIFKKTKDKSVSINANVEDIIKLATSQNFVPVVDDEGVFIGIIKRGDIINYCYNLIRKDKKFA
;
A
#
# COMPACT_ATOMS: atom_id res chain seq x y z
N MET A 1 1.62 -16.56 -0.18
CA MET A 1 1.95 -15.90 1.09
C MET A 1 3.46 -15.82 1.35
N ARG A 2 4.18 -16.90 1.20
CA ARG A 2 5.62 -16.94 1.49
C ARG A 2 6.43 -15.92 0.69
N GLN A 3 6.20 -15.83 -0.61
CA GLN A 3 6.89 -14.86 -1.47
C GLN A 3 6.62 -13.42 -1.05
N VAL A 4 5.41 -13.14 -0.61
CA VAL A 4 5.04 -11.81 -0.13
C VAL A 4 5.82 -11.46 1.14
N ILE A 5 5.89 -12.40 2.09
CA ILE A 5 6.62 -12.20 3.34
C ILE A 5 8.10 -11.95 3.04
N GLU A 6 8.71 -12.76 2.19
CA GLU A 6 10.12 -12.61 1.83
C GLU A 6 10.38 -11.27 1.15
N LYS A 7 9.49 -10.84 0.26
CA LYS A 7 9.62 -9.56 -0.42
C LYS A 7 9.52 -8.38 0.53
N MET A 8 8.56 -8.43 1.45
CA MET A 8 8.38 -7.38 2.45
C MET A 8 9.59 -7.30 3.38
N GLU A 9 10.13 -8.43 3.80
CA GLU A 9 11.32 -8.47 4.64
C GLU A 9 12.54 -7.90 3.91
N HIS A 10 12.77 -8.36 2.66
CA HIS A 10 13.92 -7.93 1.88
C HIS A 10 13.93 -6.42 1.63
N HIS A 11 12.79 -5.83 1.35
CA HIS A 11 12.67 -4.41 1.05
C HIS A 11 12.29 -3.56 2.26
N GLY A 12 11.96 -4.16 3.38
CA GLY A 12 11.51 -3.44 4.57
C GLY A 12 10.13 -2.82 4.41
N TYR A 13 9.27 -3.40 3.58
CA TYR A 13 7.92 -2.88 3.35
C TYR A 13 6.95 -3.34 4.41
N ASN A 14 6.06 -2.46 4.84
CA ASN A 14 4.96 -2.77 5.76
C ASN A 14 3.65 -3.03 5.02
N ALA A 15 3.59 -2.70 3.75
CA ALA A 15 2.41 -2.88 2.92
C ALA A 15 2.80 -2.94 1.45
N ILE A 16 2.04 -3.68 0.65
CA ILE A 16 2.25 -3.78 -0.78
C ILE A 16 0.91 -3.65 -1.51
N PRO A 17 0.90 -3.03 -2.71
CA PRO A 17 -0.31 -3.00 -3.51
C PRO A 17 -0.53 -4.34 -4.20
N LEU A 18 -1.80 -4.71 -4.35
CA LEU A 18 -2.21 -5.89 -5.09
C LEU A 18 -2.84 -5.47 -6.41
N ILE A 19 -2.38 -6.08 -7.49
CA ILE A 19 -2.81 -5.76 -8.84
C ILE A 19 -3.46 -7.02 -9.44
N ASP A 20 -4.61 -6.84 -10.08
CA ASP A 20 -5.30 -7.97 -10.70
C ASP A 20 -4.72 -8.28 -12.09
N ARG A 21 -5.29 -9.30 -12.75
CA ARG A 21 -4.83 -9.74 -14.07
C ARG A 21 -4.94 -8.66 -15.14
N ASN A 22 -5.86 -7.73 -14.97
CA ASN A 22 -6.08 -6.65 -15.92
C ASN A 22 -5.23 -5.42 -15.62
N GLY A 23 -4.32 -5.52 -14.65
CA GLY A 23 -3.46 -4.42 -14.25
C GLY A 23 -4.14 -3.41 -13.33
N LYS A 24 -5.34 -3.71 -12.84
CA LYS A 24 -6.09 -2.78 -12.00
C LYS A 24 -5.71 -2.96 -10.53
N TYR A 25 -5.75 -1.87 -9.79
CA TYR A 25 -5.52 -1.92 -8.35
C TYR A 25 -6.66 -2.69 -7.67
N ALA A 26 -6.30 -3.78 -6.98
CA ALA A 26 -7.27 -4.62 -6.28
C ALA A 26 -7.34 -4.33 -4.79
N GLY A 27 -6.26 -3.81 -4.22
CA GLY A 27 -6.22 -3.50 -2.79
C GLY A 27 -4.80 -3.47 -2.27
N THR A 28 -4.66 -3.35 -0.96
CA THR A 28 -3.37 -3.30 -0.29
C THR A 28 -3.29 -4.39 0.76
N LEU A 29 -2.20 -5.15 0.74
CA LEU A 29 -1.90 -6.17 1.74
C LEU A 29 -0.89 -5.61 2.72
N THR A 30 -1.21 -5.66 4.01
CA THR A 30 -0.35 -5.14 5.07
C THR A 30 0.28 -6.26 5.89
N ASP A 31 1.31 -5.91 6.64
CA ASP A 31 1.91 -6.82 7.62
C ASP A 31 0.89 -7.28 8.66
N GLY A 32 -0.05 -6.42 9.03
CA GLY A 32 -1.15 -6.78 9.93
C GLY A 32 -2.04 -7.88 9.36
N ASP A 33 -2.32 -7.84 8.05
CA ASP A 33 -3.11 -8.87 7.40
C ASP A 33 -2.43 -10.24 7.50
N LEU A 34 -1.12 -10.26 7.32
CA LEU A 34 -0.32 -11.48 7.44
C LEU A 34 -0.33 -12.01 8.87
N LEU A 35 -0.18 -11.11 9.85
CA LEU A 35 -0.21 -11.46 11.25
C LEU A 35 -1.56 -12.09 11.64
N TRP A 36 -2.66 -11.49 11.22
CA TRP A 36 -3.99 -12.02 11.51
C TRP A 36 -4.22 -13.39 10.86
N LYS A 37 -3.68 -13.61 9.65
CA LYS A 37 -3.76 -14.90 8.99
C LYS A 37 -3.03 -15.98 9.80
N LEU A 38 -1.83 -15.66 10.28
CA LEU A 38 -1.05 -16.58 11.12
C LEU A 38 -1.78 -16.90 12.42
N LYS A 39 -2.33 -15.88 13.08
CA LYS A 39 -3.04 -16.05 14.34
C LYS A 39 -4.28 -16.94 14.19
N ASN A 40 -5.02 -16.78 13.10
CA ASN A 40 -6.31 -17.43 12.89
C ASN A 40 -6.23 -18.75 12.13
N THR A 41 -5.04 -19.19 11.76
CA THR A 41 -4.85 -20.44 11.01
C THR A 41 -4.01 -21.41 11.84
N PRO A 42 -4.63 -22.44 12.44
CA PRO A 42 -3.90 -23.44 13.22
C PRO A 42 -2.80 -24.10 12.36
N ASN A 43 -1.66 -24.35 12.99
CA ASN A 43 -0.53 -25.05 12.36
C ASN A 43 0.13 -24.35 11.18
N LEU A 44 -0.22 -23.08 10.93
CA LEU A 44 0.44 -22.29 9.91
C LEU A 44 1.81 -21.81 10.44
N ASN A 45 2.87 -22.11 9.70
CA ASN A 45 4.22 -21.67 9.99
C ASN A 45 4.87 -21.15 8.71
N PHE A 46 6.08 -20.61 8.80
CA PHE A 46 6.73 -20.02 7.62
C PHE A 46 6.90 -21.03 6.49
N LYS A 47 7.22 -22.29 6.82
CA LYS A 47 7.47 -23.31 5.78
C LYS A 47 6.24 -23.62 4.95
N ASN A 48 5.06 -23.70 5.56
CA ASN A 48 3.85 -24.03 4.84
C ASN A 48 3.06 -22.83 4.33
N THR A 49 3.56 -21.60 4.55
CA THR A 49 2.93 -20.41 3.98
C THR A 49 2.95 -20.41 2.45
N GLU A 50 3.86 -21.18 1.83
CA GLU A 50 3.90 -21.29 0.37
C GLU A 50 2.62 -21.87 -0.22
N ASN A 51 1.86 -22.63 0.58
CA ASN A 51 0.58 -23.22 0.17
C ASN A 51 -0.61 -22.26 0.34
N VAL A 52 -0.38 -21.09 0.93
CA VAL A 52 -1.43 -20.11 1.15
C VAL A 52 -1.38 -19.07 0.03
N LYS A 53 -2.48 -18.94 -0.68
CA LYS A 53 -2.60 -17.94 -1.76
C LYS A 53 -2.89 -16.56 -1.19
N VAL A 54 -2.43 -15.52 -1.90
CA VAL A 54 -2.65 -14.13 -1.47
C VAL A 54 -4.14 -13.83 -1.31
N ASN A 55 -4.99 -14.35 -2.21
CA ASN A 55 -6.43 -14.10 -2.12
C ASN A 55 -7.09 -14.74 -0.88
N GLU A 56 -6.43 -15.68 -0.22
CA GLU A 56 -6.91 -16.25 1.03
C GLU A 56 -6.63 -15.34 2.23
N ILE A 57 -5.63 -14.47 2.11
CA ILE A 57 -5.24 -13.52 3.15
C ILE A 57 -5.99 -12.21 2.97
N PHE A 58 -6.16 -11.83 1.70
CA PHE A 58 -6.71 -10.55 1.32
C PHE A 58 -8.16 -10.41 1.74
N LYS A 59 -8.42 -9.49 2.64
CA LYS A 59 -9.76 -9.04 2.94
C LYS A 59 -9.96 -7.71 2.24
N LYS A 60 -11.21 -7.41 1.89
CA LYS A 60 -11.51 -6.16 1.22
C LYS A 60 -10.85 -5.00 1.98
N THR A 61 -9.90 -4.36 1.33
CA THR A 61 -9.17 -3.26 1.92
C THR A 61 -10.05 -2.01 2.02
N LYS A 62 -9.79 -1.20 3.02
CA LYS A 62 -10.35 0.14 3.13
C LYS A 62 -9.53 1.17 2.37
N ASP A 63 -8.33 0.79 1.94
CA ASP A 63 -7.44 1.68 1.23
C ASP A 63 -8.00 2.03 -0.13
N LYS A 64 -7.84 3.30 -0.50
CA LYS A 64 -8.37 3.84 -1.74
C LYS A 64 -7.25 4.32 -2.64
N SER A 65 -7.47 4.20 -3.94
CA SER A 65 -6.58 4.76 -4.95
C SER A 65 -7.06 6.15 -5.36
N VAL A 66 -6.19 6.89 -6.04
CA VAL A 66 -6.53 8.18 -6.65
C VAL A 66 -6.28 8.12 -8.15
N SER A 67 -6.98 8.97 -8.90
CA SER A 67 -6.70 9.16 -10.31
C SER A 67 -5.39 9.90 -10.50
N ILE A 68 -4.74 9.65 -11.63
CA ILE A 68 -3.55 10.41 -12.04
C ILE A 68 -3.81 11.92 -12.09
N ASN A 69 -5.07 12.32 -12.22
CA ASN A 69 -5.46 13.73 -12.25
C ASN A 69 -5.94 14.26 -10.90
N ALA A 70 -5.80 13.48 -9.83
CA ALA A 70 -6.23 13.90 -8.50
C ALA A 70 -5.43 15.11 -8.01
N ASN A 71 -6.07 15.95 -7.22
CA ASN A 71 -5.38 17.09 -6.63
C ASN A 71 -4.62 16.66 -5.36
N VAL A 72 -3.67 17.50 -4.96
CA VAL A 72 -2.78 17.20 -3.82
C VAL A 72 -3.55 17.05 -2.51
N GLU A 73 -4.62 17.79 -2.34
CA GLU A 73 -5.43 17.73 -1.13
C GLU A 73 -6.03 16.34 -0.91
N ASP A 74 -6.56 15.72 -1.97
CA ASP A 74 -7.11 14.38 -1.89
C ASP A 74 -6.04 13.35 -1.52
N ILE A 75 -4.85 13.51 -2.08
CA ILE A 75 -3.72 12.62 -1.80
C ILE A 75 -3.31 12.74 -0.34
N ILE A 76 -3.20 13.97 0.18
CA ILE A 76 -2.84 14.22 1.57
C ILE A 76 -3.86 13.57 2.53
N LYS A 77 -5.14 13.70 2.24
CA LYS A 77 -6.19 13.10 3.07
C LYS A 77 -6.02 11.59 3.18
N LEU A 78 -5.76 10.91 2.08
CA LEU A 78 -5.58 9.46 2.09
C LEU A 78 -4.30 9.06 2.81
N ALA A 79 -3.25 9.86 2.70
CA ALA A 79 -1.97 9.57 3.33
C ALA A 79 -2.04 9.60 4.86
N THR A 80 -3.05 10.23 5.45
CA THR A 80 -3.23 10.22 6.90
C THR A 80 -3.60 8.85 7.44
N SER A 81 -4.22 8.01 6.62
CA SER A 81 -4.72 6.69 7.03
C SER A 81 -4.11 5.53 6.27
N GLN A 82 -3.37 5.79 5.21
CA GLN A 82 -2.77 4.76 4.36
C GLN A 82 -1.25 4.87 4.36
N ASN A 83 -0.57 3.74 4.23
CA ASN A 83 0.91 3.72 4.16
C ASN A 83 1.42 4.38 2.89
N PHE A 84 0.66 4.26 1.83
CA PHE A 84 0.91 4.89 0.53
C PHE A 84 -0.41 5.11 -0.17
N VAL A 85 -0.39 5.91 -1.22
CA VAL A 85 -1.58 6.19 -2.02
C VAL A 85 -1.37 5.60 -3.41
N PRO A 86 -2.13 4.55 -3.78
CA PRO A 86 -2.06 3.99 -5.13
C PRO A 86 -2.62 4.99 -6.16
N VAL A 87 -1.98 5.05 -7.31
CA VAL A 87 -2.38 5.92 -8.41
C VAL A 87 -2.83 5.07 -9.59
N VAL A 88 -3.99 5.37 -10.13
CA VAL A 88 -4.56 4.67 -11.28
C VAL A 88 -4.86 5.66 -12.41
N ASP A 89 -4.92 5.14 -13.64
CA ASP A 89 -5.32 5.94 -14.80
C ASP A 89 -6.86 6.00 -14.92
N ASP A 90 -7.35 6.57 -16.02
CA ASP A 90 -8.78 6.75 -16.25
C ASP A 90 -9.54 5.41 -16.36
N GLU A 91 -8.85 4.34 -16.66
CA GLU A 91 -9.45 3.00 -16.79
C GLU A 91 -9.28 2.17 -15.52
N GLY A 92 -8.69 2.73 -14.47
CA GLY A 92 -8.44 2.04 -13.23
C GLY A 92 -7.16 1.20 -13.23
N VAL A 93 -6.34 1.31 -14.27
CA VAL A 93 -5.07 0.58 -14.35
C VAL A 93 -4.06 1.20 -13.39
N PHE A 94 -3.40 0.34 -12.62
CA PHE A 94 -2.41 0.77 -11.64
C PHE A 94 -1.19 1.34 -12.34
N ILE A 95 -0.78 2.54 -11.92
CA ILE A 95 0.39 3.23 -12.46
C ILE A 95 1.56 3.20 -11.48
N GLY A 96 1.29 3.39 -10.21
CA GLY A 96 2.32 3.45 -9.19
C GLY A 96 1.76 3.85 -7.84
N ILE A 97 2.66 4.16 -6.92
CA ILE A 97 2.28 4.60 -5.58
C ILE A 97 2.95 5.92 -5.24
N ILE A 98 2.28 6.69 -4.39
CA ILE A 98 2.87 7.87 -3.77
C ILE A 98 3.08 7.51 -2.30
N LYS A 99 4.32 7.50 -1.86
CA LYS A 99 4.65 7.17 -0.48
C LYS A 99 4.35 8.34 0.45
N ARG A 100 3.98 8.04 1.69
CA ARG A 100 3.72 9.06 2.70
C ARG A 100 4.92 10.00 2.86
N GLY A 101 6.15 9.46 2.84
CA GLY A 101 7.36 10.28 2.93
C GLY A 101 7.50 11.29 1.80
N ASP A 102 7.11 10.91 0.58
CA ASP A 102 7.16 11.81 -0.58
C ASP A 102 6.19 12.98 -0.40
N ILE A 103 5.02 12.70 0.17
CA ILE A 103 4.02 13.73 0.45
C ILE A 103 4.51 14.69 1.52
N ILE A 104 5.11 14.17 2.57
CA ILE A 104 5.68 14.97 3.66
C ILE A 104 6.80 15.88 3.11
N ASN A 105 7.66 15.33 2.26
CA ASN A 105 8.73 16.11 1.63
C ASN A 105 8.19 17.23 0.75
N TYR A 106 7.14 16.95 0.01
CA TYR A 106 6.47 17.95 -0.82
C TYR A 106 5.94 19.11 0.04
N CYS A 107 5.24 18.80 1.12
CA CYS A 107 4.70 19.79 2.04
C CYS A 107 5.81 20.59 2.70
N TYR A 108 6.90 19.93 3.12
CA TYR A 108 8.05 20.59 3.72
C TYR A 108 8.67 21.59 2.76
N ASN A 109 8.84 21.22 1.49
CA ASN A 109 9.42 22.10 0.49
C ASN A 109 8.57 23.34 0.21
N LEU A 110 7.23 23.20 0.26
CA LEU A 110 6.32 24.33 0.13
C LEU A 110 6.48 25.31 1.28
N ILE A 111 6.52 24.81 2.50
CA ILE A 111 6.70 25.64 3.71
C ILE A 111 8.05 26.37 3.63
N ARG A 112 9.10 25.66 3.22
CA ARG A 112 10.44 26.22 3.11
C ARG A 112 10.51 27.35 2.09
N LYS A 113 9.82 27.21 0.95
CA LYS A 113 9.78 28.24 -0.08
C LYS A 113 9.13 29.53 0.38
N ASP A 114 8.14 29.42 1.24
CA ASP A 114 7.44 30.59 1.77
C ASP A 114 8.28 31.38 2.78
N LYS A 115 9.40 30.83 3.23
CA LYS A 115 10.32 31.46 4.19
C LYS A 115 9.67 31.93 5.49
N LYS A 116 8.44 31.54 5.71
CA LYS A 116 7.72 31.86 6.95
C LYS A 116 8.06 30.88 8.06
N PHE A 117 8.81 29.90 7.70
CA PHE A 117 9.22 28.81 8.54
C PHE A 117 10.72 28.94 8.78
N ALA A 118 11.11 29.93 9.45
CA ALA A 118 12.53 30.17 9.70
C ALA A 118 12.95 29.69 11.07
#